data_7b335bacd44b8a419542e9c9f21aa65a
#
_entry.id   7b335bacd44b8a419542e9c9f21aa65a
#
_cell.length_a   1.000
_cell.length_b   1.000
_cell.length_c   1.000
_cell.angle_alpha   90.00
_cell.angle_beta   90.00
_cell.angle_gamma   90.00
#
_symmetry.space_group_name_H-M   'P 1'
#
loop_
_entity.id
_entity.type
_entity.pdbx_description
1 polymer ?
#
loop_
_entity_poly.entity_id
_entity_poly.type
_entity_poly.pdbx_seq_one_letter_code
_entity_poly.pdbx_strand_id
1 'polypeptide(L)'
;MRASLEQHLGSRQVGKVVYGAIIGLALIVALESHPPKPWVMAVWLTGTALAVGLAEVYSEIVGTETSTRQPVTRHDVGHMVDDAVAVGFGVAFPAVFFVLAALGLVEVEAAFSIAKWSGLGLIGFYGYWAARFAGAPAHRALLKGALAAVIGAGLILLKSLVH
;
A
#
# COMPACT_ATOMS: atom_id res chain seq x y z
N MET A 1 13.40 -20.73 -2.34
CA MET A 1 12.10 -20.11 -2.61
C MET A 1 11.24 -19.91 -1.36
N ARG A 2 11.00 -20.93 -0.50
CA ARG A 2 10.26 -20.74 0.78
C ARG A 2 10.99 -19.78 1.75
N ALA A 3 12.29 -19.96 1.98
CA ALA A 3 13.07 -19.11 2.87
C ALA A 3 13.09 -17.63 2.45
N SER A 4 13.15 -17.33 1.14
CA SER A 4 13.10 -15.96 0.62
C SER A 4 11.73 -15.32 0.80
N LEU A 5 10.64 -16.08 0.63
CA LEU A 5 9.28 -15.60 0.88
C LEU A 5 9.03 -15.38 2.38
N GLU A 6 9.53 -16.26 3.24
CA GLU A 6 9.43 -16.11 4.69
C GLU A 6 10.21 -14.90 5.18
N GLN A 7 11.37 -14.63 4.60
CA GLN A 7 12.19 -13.47 4.92
C GLN A 7 11.53 -12.15 4.46
N HIS A 8 10.89 -12.16 3.30
CA HIS A 8 10.18 -10.99 2.76
C HIS A 8 8.87 -10.70 3.53
N LEU A 9 8.06 -11.74 3.79
CA LEU A 9 6.79 -11.62 4.49
C LEU A 9 6.92 -11.45 6.02
N GLY A 10 8.07 -11.75 6.60
CA GLY A 10 8.39 -11.53 8.03
C GLY A 10 9.07 -10.19 8.30
N SER A 11 9.34 -9.38 7.26
CA SER A 11 10.09 -8.14 7.36
C SER A 11 9.21 -6.96 7.79
N ARG A 12 9.87 -5.87 8.26
CA ARG A 12 9.24 -4.55 8.50
C ARG A 12 8.46 -4.04 7.29
N GLN A 13 8.83 -4.49 6.08
CA GLN A 13 8.24 -4.11 4.79
C GLN A 13 6.75 -4.47 4.67
N VAL A 14 6.27 -5.51 5.35
CA VAL A 14 4.84 -5.89 5.35
C VAL A 14 3.94 -4.75 5.83
N GLY A 15 4.33 -4.09 6.92
CA GLY A 15 3.59 -2.92 7.41
C GLY A 15 3.62 -1.74 6.43
N LYS A 16 4.75 -1.58 5.72
CA LYS A 16 4.93 -0.52 4.72
C LYS A 16 4.04 -0.75 3.49
N VAL A 17 3.89 -2.00 3.02
CA VAL A 17 2.94 -2.34 1.93
C VAL A 17 1.51 -2.03 2.34
N VAL A 18 1.09 -2.40 3.56
CA VAL A 18 -0.25 -2.10 4.07
C VAL A 18 -0.49 -0.59 4.13
N TYR A 19 0.48 0.17 4.64
CA TYR A 19 0.41 1.62 4.69
C TYR A 19 0.25 2.23 3.30
N GLY A 20 1.08 1.82 2.33
CA GLY A 20 0.96 2.25 0.94
C GLY A 20 -0.38 1.87 0.32
N ALA A 21 -0.87 0.64 0.56
CA ALA A 21 -2.16 0.18 0.03
C ALA A 21 -3.35 1.01 0.57
N ILE A 22 -3.29 1.46 1.83
CA ILE A 22 -4.30 2.36 2.40
C ILE A 22 -4.29 3.72 1.69
N ILE A 23 -3.11 4.28 1.40
CA ILE A 23 -2.97 5.55 0.67
C ILE A 23 -3.51 5.40 -0.76
N GLY A 24 -3.10 4.33 -1.46
CA GLY A 24 -3.60 4.04 -2.81
C GLY A 24 -5.12 3.88 -2.86
N LEU A 25 -5.68 3.13 -1.90
CA LEU A 25 -7.13 2.95 -1.77
C LEU A 25 -7.84 4.27 -1.49
N ALA A 26 -7.30 5.11 -0.61
CA ALA A 26 -7.87 6.43 -0.31
C ALA A 26 -7.93 7.32 -1.55
N LEU A 27 -6.87 7.32 -2.37
CA LEU A 27 -6.83 8.07 -3.64
C LEU A 27 -7.87 7.56 -4.63
N ILE A 28 -8.00 6.24 -4.81
CA ILE A 28 -8.98 5.61 -5.70
C ILE A 28 -10.40 6.01 -5.26
N VAL A 29 -10.69 5.85 -3.97
CA VAL A 29 -11.99 6.17 -3.40
C VAL A 29 -12.32 7.66 -3.55
N ALA A 30 -11.35 8.56 -3.35
CA ALA A 30 -11.55 10.00 -3.51
C ALA A 30 -11.92 10.40 -4.94
N LEU A 31 -11.31 9.74 -5.93
CA LEU A 31 -11.45 10.11 -7.35
C LEU A 31 -12.60 9.40 -8.08
N GLU A 32 -13.19 8.38 -7.46
CA GLU A 32 -14.26 7.59 -8.09
C GLU A 32 -15.52 8.38 -8.41
N SER A 33 -15.84 9.43 -7.66
CA SER A 33 -17.03 10.28 -7.91
C SER A 33 -16.91 11.15 -9.15
N HIS A 34 -15.68 11.53 -9.51
CA HIS A 34 -15.36 12.30 -10.70
C HIS A 34 -14.17 11.64 -11.39
N PRO A 35 -14.39 10.47 -12.03
CA PRO A 35 -13.32 9.64 -12.52
C PRO A 35 -12.54 10.35 -13.63
N PRO A 36 -11.23 10.56 -13.45
CA PRO A 36 -10.38 11.05 -14.52
C PRO A 36 -10.20 9.96 -15.59
N LYS A 37 -9.62 10.35 -16.72
CA LYS A 37 -9.27 9.35 -17.76
C LYS A 37 -8.38 8.26 -17.15
N PRO A 38 -8.54 6.97 -17.55
CA PRO A 38 -7.83 5.86 -16.94
C PRO A 38 -6.30 6.01 -16.89
N TRP A 39 -5.70 6.54 -17.98
CA TRP A 39 -4.25 6.78 -18.00
C TRP A 39 -3.82 7.86 -17.00
N VAL A 40 -4.68 8.86 -16.71
CA VAL A 40 -4.42 9.89 -15.69
C VAL A 40 -4.44 9.27 -14.31
N MET A 41 -5.38 8.35 -14.03
CA MET A 41 -5.40 7.59 -12.78
C MET A 41 -4.12 6.79 -12.58
N ALA A 42 -3.65 6.08 -13.62
CA ALA A 42 -2.40 5.32 -13.54
C ALA A 42 -1.20 6.24 -13.24
N VAL A 43 -1.12 7.40 -13.89
CA VAL A 43 -0.06 8.40 -13.65
C VAL A 43 -0.17 8.97 -12.23
N TRP A 44 -1.36 9.29 -11.74
CA TRP A 44 -1.52 9.83 -10.39
C TRP A 44 -1.15 8.81 -9.31
N LEU A 45 -1.57 7.55 -9.45
CA LEU A 45 -1.17 6.49 -8.52
C LEU A 45 0.35 6.28 -8.51
N THR A 46 0.97 6.24 -9.69
CA THR A 46 2.43 6.08 -9.80
C THR A 46 3.17 7.31 -9.27
N GLY A 47 2.70 8.51 -9.59
CA GLY A 47 3.26 9.76 -9.06
C GLY A 47 3.13 9.86 -7.54
N THR A 48 1.97 9.46 -6.99
CA THR A 48 1.76 9.40 -5.55
C THR A 48 2.69 8.36 -4.90
N ALA A 49 2.87 7.20 -5.53
CA ALA A 49 3.80 6.17 -5.05
C ALA A 49 5.24 6.70 -4.95
N LEU A 50 5.70 7.43 -5.96
CA LEU A 50 7.03 8.06 -5.96
C LEU A 50 7.14 9.14 -4.87
N ALA A 51 6.13 10.01 -4.76
CA ALA A 51 6.12 11.07 -3.76
C ALA A 51 6.13 10.52 -2.33
N VAL A 52 5.29 9.51 -2.05
CA VAL A 52 5.23 8.86 -0.74
C VAL A 52 6.51 8.09 -0.45
N GLY A 53 7.08 7.38 -1.43
CA GLY A 53 8.37 6.70 -1.28
C GLY A 53 9.51 7.66 -0.94
N LEU A 54 9.59 8.81 -1.63
CA LEU A 54 10.57 9.85 -1.32
C LEU A 54 10.36 10.45 0.08
N ALA A 55 9.12 10.71 0.46
CA ALA A 55 8.78 11.21 1.79
C ALA A 55 9.15 10.20 2.89
N GLU A 56 8.98 8.90 2.64
CA GLU A 56 9.36 7.82 3.54
C GLU A 56 10.88 7.82 3.78
N VAL A 57 11.69 7.81 2.72
CA VAL A 57 13.15 7.87 2.84
C VAL A 57 13.59 9.11 3.62
N TYR A 58 13.05 10.28 3.26
CA TYR A 58 13.40 11.52 3.93
C TYR A 58 13.04 11.51 5.41
N SER A 59 11.84 11.05 5.74
CA SER A 59 11.34 10.95 7.11
C SER A 59 12.21 10.01 7.96
N GLU A 60 12.62 8.86 7.40
CA GLU A 60 13.49 7.91 8.10
C GLU A 60 14.91 8.46 8.31
N ILE A 61 15.47 9.19 7.32
CA ILE A 61 16.77 9.88 7.46
C ILE A 61 16.70 10.85 8.63
N VAL A 62 15.73 11.78 8.59
CA VAL A 62 15.58 12.80 9.64
C VAL A 62 15.32 12.17 11.02
N GLY A 63 14.46 11.14 11.08
CA GLY A 63 14.16 10.42 12.31
C GLY A 63 15.39 9.73 12.91
N THR A 64 16.20 9.07 12.06
CA THR A 64 17.41 8.38 12.48
C THR A 64 18.47 9.37 12.96
N GLU A 65 18.76 10.40 12.19
CA GLU A 65 19.77 11.42 12.56
C GLU A 65 19.39 12.16 13.86
N THR A 66 18.10 12.47 14.03
CA THR A 66 17.60 13.13 15.22
C THR A 66 17.71 12.24 16.45
N SER A 67 17.40 10.94 16.32
CA SER A 67 17.40 10.01 17.45
C SER A 67 18.80 9.55 17.83
N THR A 68 19.66 9.29 16.85
CA THR A 68 21.03 8.79 17.08
C THR A 68 22.05 9.89 17.27
N ARG A 69 21.74 11.12 16.84
CA ARG A 69 22.66 12.27 16.75
C ARG A 69 23.90 11.95 15.87
N GLN A 70 23.74 11.09 14.91
CA GLN A 70 24.79 10.68 13.97
C GLN A 70 24.24 10.69 12.54
N PRO A 71 25.07 11.04 11.54
CA PRO A 71 24.66 11.00 10.15
C PRO A 71 24.36 9.55 9.71
N VAL A 72 23.36 9.40 8.84
CA VAL A 72 22.93 8.12 8.29
C VAL A 72 24.04 7.52 7.42
N THR A 73 24.28 6.23 7.56
CA THR A 73 25.23 5.48 6.75
C THR A 73 24.63 5.05 5.41
N ARG A 74 25.49 4.72 4.42
CA ARG A 74 25.00 4.19 3.13
C ARG A 74 24.23 2.88 3.27
N HIS A 75 24.57 2.07 4.26
CA HIS A 75 23.87 0.83 4.56
C HIS A 75 22.45 1.10 5.06
N ASP A 76 22.29 2.09 5.94
CA ASP A 76 20.98 2.48 6.46
C ASP A 76 20.08 3.02 5.35
N VAL A 77 20.64 3.83 4.43
CA VAL A 77 19.91 4.32 3.25
C VAL A 77 19.39 3.17 2.39
N GLY A 78 20.14 2.08 2.25
CA GLY A 78 19.69 0.90 1.52
C GLY A 78 18.39 0.33 2.11
N HIS A 79 18.32 0.16 3.42
CA HIS A 79 17.09 -0.32 4.08
C HIS A 79 15.93 0.67 3.98
N MET A 80 16.21 1.97 4.06
CA MET A 80 15.19 3.01 3.89
C MET A 80 14.60 3.00 2.47
N VAL A 81 15.43 2.75 1.46
CA VAL A 81 14.97 2.59 0.07
C VAL A 81 14.11 1.34 -0.10
N ASP A 82 14.49 0.21 0.52
CA ASP A 82 13.68 -1.01 0.50
C ASP A 82 12.30 -0.79 1.12
N ASP A 83 12.23 -0.06 2.24
CA ASP A 83 10.98 0.32 2.90
C ASP A 83 10.13 1.26 2.02
N ALA A 84 10.78 2.24 1.37
CA ALA A 84 10.12 3.14 0.43
C ALA A 84 9.55 2.41 -0.80
N VAL A 85 10.28 1.42 -1.34
CA VAL A 85 9.80 0.56 -2.43
C VAL A 85 8.58 -0.24 -1.99
N ALA A 86 8.56 -0.75 -0.76
CA ALA A 86 7.41 -1.48 -0.22
C ALA A 86 6.16 -0.59 -0.09
N VAL A 87 6.32 0.64 0.41
CA VAL A 87 5.23 1.65 0.44
C VAL A 87 4.77 1.98 -0.97
N GLY A 88 5.72 2.30 -1.86
CA GLY A 88 5.43 2.64 -3.25
C GLY A 88 4.68 1.53 -3.99
N PHE A 89 5.05 0.27 -3.77
CA PHE A 89 4.33 -0.88 -4.31
C PHE A 89 2.87 -0.90 -3.84
N GLY A 90 2.61 -0.70 -2.54
CA GLY A 90 1.25 -0.67 -2.01
C GLY A 90 0.37 0.41 -2.68
N VAL A 91 0.94 1.61 -2.91
CA VAL A 91 0.24 2.71 -3.58
C VAL A 91 0.04 2.44 -5.07
N ALA A 92 1.09 1.97 -5.78
CA ALA A 92 1.10 1.82 -7.23
C ALA A 92 0.37 0.56 -7.72
N PHE A 93 0.26 -0.48 -6.91
CA PHE A 93 -0.33 -1.76 -7.31
C PHE A 93 -1.66 -1.62 -8.07
N PRO A 94 -2.62 -0.79 -7.64
CA PRO A 94 -3.88 -0.64 -8.36
C PRO A 94 -3.75 0.05 -9.73
N ALA A 95 -2.64 0.75 -10.01
CA ALA A 95 -2.44 1.41 -11.29
C ALA A 95 -2.52 0.47 -12.49
N VAL A 96 -2.16 -0.82 -12.28
CA VAL A 96 -2.26 -1.86 -13.31
C VAL A 96 -3.67 -1.95 -13.89
N PHE A 97 -4.71 -1.87 -13.07
CA PHE A 97 -6.10 -1.97 -13.54
C PHE A 97 -6.50 -0.76 -14.39
N PHE A 98 -5.98 0.42 -14.08
CA PHE A 98 -6.22 1.63 -14.86
C PHE A 98 -5.40 1.65 -16.16
N VAL A 99 -4.22 1.03 -16.19
CA VAL A 99 -3.49 0.80 -17.44
C VAL A 99 -4.29 -0.14 -18.34
N LEU A 100 -4.85 -1.23 -17.82
CA LEU A 100 -5.70 -2.14 -18.60
C LEU A 100 -6.95 -1.44 -19.14
N ALA A 101 -7.56 -0.55 -18.34
CA ALA A 101 -8.68 0.27 -18.79
C ALA A 101 -8.28 1.30 -19.87
N ALA A 102 -7.08 1.89 -19.75
CA ALA A 102 -6.55 2.81 -20.76
C ALA A 102 -6.28 2.11 -22.10
N LEU A 103 -5.96 0.81 -22.07
CA LEU A 103 -5.79 -0.04 -23.26
C LEU A 103 -7.12 -0.57 -23.81
N GLY A 104 -8.25 -0.26 -23.18
CA GLY A 104 -9.58 -0.73 -23.61
C GLY A 104 -9.87 -2.20 -23.28
N LEU A 105 -9.04 -2.85 -22.42
CA LEU A 105 -9.20 -4.25 -22.03
C LEU A 105 -10.23 -4.44 -20.92
N VAL A 106 -10.49 -3.39 -20.15
CA VAL A 106 -11.41 -3.39 -19.01
C VAL A 106 -12.19 -2.07 -19.02
N GLU A 107 -13.45 -2.08 -18.64
CA GLU A 107 -14.24 -0.87 -18.46
C GLU A 107 -13.74 -0.06 -17.25
N VAL A 108 -13.87 1.26 -17.32
CA VAL A 108 -13.34 2.17 -16.27
C VAL A 108 -13.99 1.88 -14.91
N GLU A 109 -15.30 1.66 -14.88
CA GLU A 109 -16.04 1.32 -13.65
C GLU A 109 -15.57 -0.01 -13.05
N ALA A 110 -15.32 -1.01 -13.91
CA ALA A 110 -14.77 -2.29 -13.49
C ALA A 110 -13.34 -2.13 -12.93
N ALA A 111 -12.51 -1.28 -13.56
CA ALA A 111 -11.16 -0.98 -13.07
C ALA A 111 -11.19 -0.36 -11.66
N PHE A 112 -12.08 0.61 -11.38
CA PHE A 112 -12.27 1.16 -10.04
C PHE A 112 -12.70 0.09 -9.04
N SER A 113 -13.68 -0.76 -9.42
CA SER A 113 -14.17 -1.84 -8.57
C SER A 113 -13.08 -2.85 -8.23
N ILE A 114 -12.35 -3.34 -9.24
CA ILE A 114 -11.26 -4.30 -9.06
C ILE A 114 -10.13 -3.67 -8.23
N ALA A 115 -9.78 -2.42 -8.50
CA ALA A 115 -8.75 -1.70 -7.75
C ALA A 115 -9.09 -1.57 -6.27
N LYS A 116 -10.34 -1.25 -5.92
CA LYS A 116 -10.80 -1.17 -4.52
C LYS A 116 -10.75 -2.53 -3.83
N TRP A 117 -11.34 -3.54 -4.43
CA TRP A 117 -11.41 -4.87 -3.81
C TRP A 117 -10.04 -5.55 -3.72
N SER A 118 -9.17 -5.37 -4.74
CA SER A 118 -7.81 -5.89 -4.70
C SER A 118 -6.94 -5.15 -3.68
N GLY A 119 -7.10 -3.82 -3.55
CA GLY A 119 -6.43 -3.04 -2.51
C GLY A 119 -6.84 -3.48 -1.11
N LEU A 120 -8.15 -3.68 -0.88
CA LEU A 120 -8.67 -4.20 0.38
C LEU A 120 -8.16 -5.62 0.66
N GLY A 121 -8.16 -6.48 -0.36
CA GLY A 121 -7.60 -7.83 -0.30
C GLY A 121 -6.11 -7.83 0.06
N LEU A 122 -5.34 -6.92 -0.52
CA LEU A 122 -3.91 -6.74 -0.23
C LEU A 122 -3.70 -6.37 1.26
N ILE A 123 -4.46 -5.40 1.77
CA ILE A 123 -4.39 -4.97 3.17
C ILE A 123 -4.70 -6.15 4.10
N GLY A 124 -5.77 -6.89 3.85
CA GLY A 124 -6.17 -8.05 4.65
C GLY A 124 -5.16 -9.18 4.59
N PHE A 125 -4.65 -9.50 3.40
CA PHE A 125 -3.65 -10.53 3.16
C PHE A 125 -2.35 -10.24 3.92
N TYR A 126 -1.79 -9.05 3.75
CA TYR A 126 -0.56 -8.67 4.44
C TYR A 126 -0.76 -8.54 5.96
N GLY A 127 -1.92 -8.06 6.41
CA GLY A 127 -2.29 -8.01 7.83
C GLY A 127 -2.39 -9.41 8.45
N TYR A 128 -2.95 -10.39 7.73
CA TYR A 128 -2.98 -11.78 8.14
C TYR A 128 -1.57 -12.37 8.26
N TRP A 129 -0.74 -12.22 7.22
CA TRP A 129 0.60 -12.77 7.21
C TRP A 129 1.51 -12.11 8.25
N ALA A 130 1.43 -10.80 8.45
CA ALA A 130 2.15 -10.11 9.53
C ALA A 130 1.86 -10.74 10.90
N ALA A 131 0.58 -11.04 11.17
CA ALA A 131 0.19 -11.68 12.41
C ALA A 131 0.68 -13.12 12.51
N ARG A 132 0.67 -13.90 11.40
CA ARG A 132 1.20 -15.26 11.35
C ARG A 132 2.71 -15.32 11.66
N PHE A 133 3.48 -14.42 11.08
CA PHE A 133 4.93 -14.33 11.32
C PHE A 133 5.25 -13.84 12.74
N ALA A 134 4.37 -13.04 13.35
CA ALA A 134 4.46 -12.71 14.76
C ALA A 134 4.05 -13.86 15.71
N GLY A 135 3.86 -15.09 15.19
CA GLY A 135 3.51 -16.26 15.98
C GLY A 135 2.03 -16.38 16.36
N ALA A 136 1.15 -15.54 15.83
CA ALA A 136 -0.26 -15.65 16.15
C ALA A 136 -0.89 -16.92 15.54
N PRO A 137 -1.79 -17.62 16.25
CA PRO A 137 -2.55 -18.72 15.67
C PRO A 137 -3.47 -18.22 14.54
N ALA A 138 -3.83 -19.11 13.60
CA ALA A 138 -4.55 -18.75 12.37
C ALA A 138 -5.83 -17.91 12.61
N HIS A 139 -6.61 -18.25 13.62
CA HIS A 139 -7.85 -17.52 13.94
C HIS A 139 -7.57 -16.06 14.39
N ARG A 140 -6.50 -15.84 15.18
CA ARG A 140 -6.10 -14.47 15.59
C ARG A 140 -5.45 -13.70 14.43
N ALA A 141 -4.74 -14.38 13.55
CA ALA A 141 -4.19 -13.77 12.34
C ALA A 141 -5.31 -13.34 11.37
N LEU A 142 -6.34 -14.17 11.19
CA LEU A 142 -7.54 -13.80 10.42
C LEU A 142 -8.24 -12.57 11.02
N LEU A 143 -8.40 -12.52 12.33
CA LEU A 143 -8.99 -11.38 13.00
C LEU A 143 -8.17 -10.10 12.76
N LYS A 144 -6.84 -10.17 12.88
CA LYS A 144 -5.96 -9.01 12.63
C LYS A 144 -5.98 -8.57 11.16
N GLY A 145 -6.00 -9.52 10.22
CA GLY A 145 -6.17 -9.23 8.80
C GLY A 145 -7.51 -8.56 8.49
N ALA A 146 -8.59 -9.08 9.09
CA ALA A 146 -9.92 -8.49 8.98
C ALA A 146 -9.97 -7.07 9.58
N LEU A 147 -9.37 -6.85 10.76
CA LEU A 147 -9.28 -5.52 11.37
C LEU A 147 -8.50 -4.54 10.50
N ALA A 148 -7.39 -4.98 9.88
CA ALA A 148 -6.66 -4.15 8.93
C ALA A 148 -7.51 -3.81 7.70
N ALA A 149 -8.27 -4.77 7.16
CA ALA A 149 -9.19 -4.54 6.05
C ALA A 149 -10.37 -3.61 6.44
N VAL A 150 -10.83 -3.63 7.70
CA VAL A 150 -11.87 -2.70 8.20
C VAL A 150 -11.42 -1.25 8.11
N ILE A 151 -10.13 -0.94 8.28
CA ILE A 151 -9.60 0.41 8.09
C ILE A 151 -9.81 0.86 6.63
N GLY A 152 -9.46 0.00 5.67
CA GLY A 152 -9.70 0.27 4.25
C GLY A 152 -11.19 0.37 3.91
N ALA A 153 -12.01 -0.53 4.44
CA ALA A 153 -13.47 -0.47 4.29
C ALA A 153 -14.07 0.80 4.90
N GLY A 154 -13.54 1.26 6.03
CA GLY A 154 -13.91 2.51 6.67
C GLY A 154 -13.73 3.73 5.78
N LEU A 155 -12.65 3.77 4.97
CA LEU A 155 -12.45 4.83 3.99
C LEU A 155 -13.52 4.82 2.89
N ILE A 156 -13.91 3.63 2.42
CA ILE A 156 -14.99 3.48 1.43
C ILE A 156 -16.33 3.94 2.01
N LEU A 157 -16.65 3.54 3.25
CA LEU A 157 -17.88 3.92 3.94
C LEU A 157 -17.93 5.42 4.25
N LEU A 158 -16.82 6.00 4.72
CA LEU A 158 -16.74 7.43 5.02
C LEU A 158 -17.11 8.27 3.79
N LYS A 159 -16.62 7.87 2.62
CA LYS A 159 -16.98 8.53 1.37
C LYS A 159 -18.46 8.41 1.06
N SER A 160 -19.07 7.23 1.27
CA SER A 160 -20.50 7.01 0.98
C SER A 160 -21.43 7.84 1.90
N LEU A 161 -20.92 8.26 3.06
CA LEU A 161 -21.67 9.11 4.01
C LEU A 161 -21.56 10.61 3.71
N VAL A 162 -20.52 11.03 2.95
CA VAL A 162 -20.28 12.45 2.61
C VAL A 162 -20.93 12.82 1.27
N HIS A 163 -21.43 11.85 0.51
CA HIS A 163 -22.16 12.00 -0.74
C HIS A 163 -23.58 11.51 -0.60
#